data_0da360d2b3d7843ea7f9e0dc2d7fdd4e
#
_entry.id   0da360d2b3d7843ea7f9e0dc2d7fdd4e
#
_cell.length_a   1.000
_cell.length_b   1.000
_cell.length_c   1.000
_cell.angle_alpha   90.00
_cell.angle_beta   90.00
_cell.angle_gamma   90.00
#
_symmetry.space_group_name_H-M   'P 1'
#
loop_
_entity.id
_entity.type
_entity.pdbx_description
1 polymer ?
#
loop_
_entity_poly.entity_id
_entity_poly.type
_entity_poly.pdbx_seq_one_letter_code
_entity_poly.pdbx_strand_id
1 'polypeptide(L)'
;YAAGPTSDFYTWMEKNAGGLNLAGKLGGVFATEQYIHGGADLTMNALLIHLLVYGMMIYSGGASFGKPVIHMGPVEVSPKKEDFKELFEIFGKRFATQALKING
;
A
#
# COMPACT_ATOMS: atom_id res chain seq x y z
N TYR A 1 12.79 4.18 7.15
CA TYR A 1 11.98 3.79 8.29
C TYR A 1 12.51 2.52 8.94
N ALA A 2 12.04 2.26 10.14
CA ALA A 2 12.34 1.01 10.83
C ALA A 2 11.09 0.57 11.57
N ALA A 3 10.33 -0.33 11.01
CA ALA A 3 9.13 -0.90 11.62
C ALA A 3 7.93 0.06 11.74
N GLY A 4 7.87 1.07 10.92
CA GLY A 4 6.69 1.94 10.88
C GLY A 4 6.86 3.06 9.87
N PRO A 5 5.76 3.73 9.48
CA PRO A 5 5.84 4.91 8.61
C PRO A 5 6.65 6.01 9.26
N THR A 6 7.21 6.89 8.44
CA THR A 6 7.97 8.03 8.95
C THR A 6 7.05 9.00 9.70
N SER A 7 7.64 9.76 10.64
CA SER A 7 6.87 10.80 11.33
C SER A 7 6.35 11.86 10.39
N ASP A 8 7.08 12.13 9.30
CA ASP A 8 6.65 13.09 8.28
C ASP A 8 5.35 12.66 7.62
N PHE A 9 5.18 11.37 7.35
CA PHE A 9 3.93 10.86 6.80
C PHE A 9 2.75 11.13 7.73
N TYR A 10 2.90 10.78 9.00
CA TYR A 10 1.82 11.01 9.97
C TYR A 10 1.49 12.48 10.13
N THR A 11 2.51 13.33 10.19
CA THR A 11 2.32 14.77 10.30
C THR A 11 1.56 15.30 9.10
N TRP A 12 1.96 14.88 7.90
CA TRP A 12 1.31 15.32 6.67
C TRP A 12 -0.14 14.87 6.62
N MET A 13 -0.41 13.62 6.97
CA MET A 13 -1.77 13.07 6.96
C MET A 13 -2.66 13.78 7.99
N GLU A 14 -2.14 14.04 9.18
CA GLU A 14 -2.88 14.74 10.20
C GLU A 14 -3.34 16.12 9.75
N LYS A 15 -2.48 16.80 9.00
CA LYS A 15 -2.80 18.14 8.49
C LYS A 15 -3.73 18.14 7.28
N ASN A 16 -3.64 17.14 6.44
CA ASN A 16 -4.22 17.20 5.10
C ASN A 16 -5.37 16.23 4.85
N ALA A 17 -5.47 15.14 5.61
CA ALA A 17 -6.43 14.07 5.31
C ALA A 17 -7.88 14.55 5.24
N GLY A 18 -8.25 15.48 6.12
CA GLY A 18 -9.63 16.00 6.13
C GLY A 18 -10.04 16.69 4.83
N GLY A 19 -9.09 17.27 4.12
CA GLY A 19 -9.36 17.93 2.84
C GLY A 19 -9.25 17.03 1.62
N LEU A 20 -8.84 15.78 1.79
CA LEU A 20 -8.62 14.87 0.66
C LEU A 20 -9.86 14.10 0.25
N ASN A 21 -10.90 14.11 1.07
CA ASN A 21 -12.15 13.42 0.75
C ASN A 21 -11.95 11.92 0.52
N LEU A 22 -11.28 11.26 1.44
CA LEU A 22 -10.83 9.87 1.25
C LEU A 22 -11.93 8.83 1.46
N ALA A 23 -13.02 9.17 2.15
CA ALA A 23 -14.08 8.23 2.47
C ALA A 23 -14.64 7.57 1.21
N GLY A 24 -14.73 6.25 1.23
CA GLY A 24 -15.26 5.47 0.12
C GLY A 24 -14.29 5.23 -1.04
N LYS A 25 -13.12 5.83 -0.99
CA LYS A 25 -12.11 5.62 -2.04
C LYS A 25 -11.29 4.36 -1.75
N LEU A 26 -10.79 3.74 -2.81
CA LEU A 26 -9.91 2.58 -2.67
C LEU A 26 -8.53 3.03 -2.24
N GLY A 27 -7.97 2.34 -1.25
CA GLY A 27 -6.63 2.61 -0.74
C GLY A 27 -5.76 1.37 -0.79
N GLY A 28 -4.51 1.57 -1.13
CA GLY A 28 -3.52 0.49 -1.13
C GLY A 28 -2.19 1.01 -0.65
N VAL A 29 -1.29 0.08 -0.34
CA VAL A 29 0.01 0.43 0.24
C VAL A 29 1.13 -0.35 -0.45
N PHE A 30 2.32 0.17 -0.33
CA PHE A 30 3.54 -0.50 -0.76
C PHE A 30 4.68 -0.07 0.15
N ALA A 31 5.78 -0.80 0.10
CA ALA A 31 6.94 -0.46 0.90
C ALA A 31 8.23 -0.93 0.24
N THR A 32 9.34 -0.36 0.69
CA THR A 32 10.68 -0.82 0.34
C THR A 32 11.42 -1.12 1.63
N GLU A 33 12.32 -2.10 1.58
CA GLU A 33 13.16 -2.43 2.73
C GLU A 33 14.54 -2.86 2.27
N GLN A 34 15.52 -2.79 3.16
CA GLN A 34 16.89 -3.20 2.84
C GLN A 34 17.13 -4.69 3.11
N TYR A 35 16.38 -5.26 4.03
CA TYR A 35 16.54 -6.64 4.47
C TYR A 35 15.19 -7.33 4.46
N ILE A 36 15.18 -8.64 4.30
CA ILE A 36 13.94 -9.43 4.21
C ILE A 36 13.01 -9.20 5.39
N HIS A 37 13.56 -9.03 6.59
CA HIS A 37 12.77 -8.70 7.78
C HIS A 37 12.97 -7.26 8.20
N GLY A 38 12.92 -6.34 7.23
CA GLY A 38 13.22 -4.93 7.45
C GLY A 38 12.06 -4.08 7.97
N GLY A 39 10.94 -4.70 8.31
CA GLY A 39 9.81 -3.97 8.88
C GLY A 39 8.72 -3.57 7.89
N ALA A 40 8.80 -4.01 6.64
CA ALA A 40 7.80 -3.65 5.63
C ALA A 40 6.40 -4.09 6.00
N ASP A 41 6.25 -5.29 6.54
CA ASP A 41 4.94 -5.82 6.93
C ASP A 41 4.29 -4.96 8.02
N LEU A 42 5.06 -4.58 9.03
CA LEU A 42 4.56 -3.72 10.09
C LEU A 42 4.20 -2.34 9.58
N THR A 43 5.03 -1.79 8.70
CA THR A 43 4.80 -0.48 8.11
C THR A 43 3.55 -0.47 7.26
N MET A 44 3.38 -1.47 6.38
CA MET A 44 2.19 -1.56 5.54
C MET A 44 0.93 -1.77 6.37
N ASN A 45 1.01 -2.60 7.42
CA ASN A 45 -0.13 -2.80 8.31
C ASN A 45 -0.54 -1.51 8.99
N ALA A 46 0.43 -0.74 9.49
CA ALA A 46 0.16 0.55 10.11
C ALA A 46 -0.49 1.53 9.11
N LEU A 47 -0.01 1.55 7.87
CA LEU A 47 -0.60 2.39 6.84
C LEU A 47 -2.03 1.98 6.52
N LEU A 48 -2.30 0.69 6.40
CA LEU A 48 -3.65 0.19 6.13
C LEU A 48 -4.62 0.58 7.24
N ILE A 49 -4.22 0.41 8.48
CA ILE A 49 -5.04 0.81 9.63
C ILE A 49 -5.32 2.31 9.60
N HIS A 50 -4.32 3.09 9.23
CA HIS A 50 -4.47 4.54 9.10
C HIS A 50 -5.49 4.92 8.03
N LEU A 51 -5.46 4.23 6.88
CA LEU A 51 -6.42 4.46 5.81
C LEU A 51 -7.84 4.11 6.22
N LEU A 52 -8.00 3.07 7.05
CA LEU A 52 -9.31 2.69 7.56
C LEU A 52 -9.96 3.80 8.40
N VAL A 53 -9.15 4.53 9.16
CA VAL A 53 -9.65 5.65 9.96
C VAL A 53 -10.33 6.70 9.08
N TYR A 54 -9.86 6.89 7.86
CA TYR A 54 -10.43 7.87 6.94
C TYR A 54 -11.60 7.33 6.12
N GLY A 55 -12.05 6.12 6.40
CA GLY A 55 -13.19 5.54 5.71
C GLY A 55 -12.89 4.99 4.33
N MET A 56 -11.63 4.71 4.03
CA MET A 56 -11.26 4.13 2.75
C MET A 56 -11.60 2.65 2.69
N MET A 57 -11.85 2.17 1.48
CA MET A 57 -11.96 0.74 1.20
C MET A 57 -10.57 0.23 0.88
N ILE A 58 -10.11 -0.76 1.64
CA ILE A 58 -8.75 -1.28 1.47
C ILE A 58 -8.71 -2.29 0.32
N TYR A 59 -7.76 -2.10 -0.59
CA TYR A 59 -7.56 -3.05 -1.67
C TYR A 59 -6.97 -4.35 -1.13
N SER A 60 -7.68 -5.44 -1.35
CA SER A 60 -7.21 -6.77 -0.98
C SER A 60 -6.82 -7.54 -2.24
N GLY A 61 -5.52 -7.69 -2.47
CA GLY A 61 -5.03 -8.50 -3.58
C GLY A 61 -5.21 -9.99 -3.35
N GLY A 62 -4.83 -10.45 -2.17
CA GLY A 62 -5.00 -11.84 -1.76
C GLY A 62 -4.48 -12.85 -2.75
N ALA A 63 -4.96 -14.08 -2.63
CA ALA A 63 -4.54 -15.19 -3.47
C ALA A 63 -5.47 -15.41 -4.67
N SER A 64 -6.60 -14.72 -4.72
CA SER A 64 -7.65 -15.00 -5.72
C SER A 64 -7.44 -14.30 -7.06
N PHE A 65 -6.49 -13.41 -7.15
CA PHE A 65 -6.26 -12.63 -8.38
C PHE A 65 -5.09 -13.13 -9.21
N GLY A 66 -4.69 -14.36 -8.97
CA GLY A 66 -3.63 -14.99 -9.73
C GLY A 66 -2.25 -14.79 -9.14
N LYS A 67 -1.24 -15.18 -9.90
CA LYS A 67 0.15 -15.07 -9.45
C LYS A 67 0.82 -13.89 -10.14
N PRO A 68 1.73 -13.20 -9.45
CA PRO A 68 2.14 -13.45 -8.06
C PRO A 68 1.04 -13.07 -7.07
N VAL A 69 1.04 -13.73 -5.92
CA VAL A 69 0.18 -13.33 -4.80
C VAL A 69 0.77 -12.05 -4.20
N ILE A 70 -0.04 -11.01 -4.13
CA ILE A 70 0.37 -9.75 -3.51
C ILE A 70 -0.57 -9.51 -2.34
N HIS A 71 -0.11 -9.88 -1.18
CA HIS A 71 -0.93 -10.00 0.03
C HIS A 71 -1.44 -8.64 0.53
N MET A 72 -0.56 -7.84 1.11
CA MET A 72 -0.92 -6.52 1.63
C MET A 72 -0.61 -5.42 0.62
N GLY A 73 0.43 -5.60 -0.14
CA GLY A 73 0.95 -4.68 -1.12
C GLY A 73 2.33 -5.16 -1.55
N PRO A 74 2.87 -4.61 -2.64
CA PRO A 74 4.18 -5.03 -3.11
C PRO A 74 5.28 -4.47 -2.23
N VAL A 75 6.34 -5.26 -2.06
CA VAL A 75 7.53 -4.87 -1.29
C VAL A 75 8.75 -5.03 -2.17
N GLU A 76 9.60 -4.02 -2.18
CA GLU A 76 10.90 -4.09 -2.82
C GLU A 76 11.98 -4.23 -1.77
N VAL A 77 12.87 -5.21 -1.94
CA VAL A 77 14.03 -5.39 -1.06
C VAL A 77 15.25 -4.86 -1.78
N SER A 78 15.80 -3.72 -1.30
CA SER A 78 17.02 -3.14 -1.86
C SER A 78 18.24 -4.03 -1.56
N PRO A 79 19.26 -4.08 -2.44
CA PRO A 79 19.44 -3.25 -3.63
C PRO A 79 18.90 -3.84 -4.93
N LYS A 80 18.09 -4.88 -4.88
CA LYS A 80 17.60 -5.59 -6.08
C LYS A 80 16.36 -4.95 -6.65
N LYS A 81 16.36 -3.65 -6.85
CA LYS A 81 15.20 -2.88 -7.30
C LYS A 81 14.58 -3.39 -8.59
N GLU A 82 15.41 -3.79 -9.54
CA GLU A 82 14.96 -4.20 -10.86
C GLU A 82 14.16 -5.48 -10.84
N ASP A 83 14.42 -6.36 -9.87
CA ASP A 83 13.72 -7.62 -9.73
C ASP A 83 12.27 -7.43 -9.27
N PHE A 84 11.93 -6.24 -8.78
CA PHE A 84 10.61 -5.97 -8.21
C PHE A 84 9.76 -5.03 -9.05
N LYS A 85 10.31 -4.48 -10.15
CA LYS A 85 9.57 -3.57 -11.01
C LYS A 85 8.27 -4.18 -11.52
N GLU A 86 8.35 -5.40 -12.03
CA GLU A 86 7.18 -6.09 -12.56
C GLU A 86 6.12 -6.32 -11.48
N LEU A 87 6.54 -6.64 -10.27
CA LEU A 87 5.63 -6.84 -9.16
C LEU A 87 4.80 -5.56 -8.89
N PHE A 88 5.46 -4.41 -8.89
CA PHE A 88 4.77 -3.14 -8.69
C PHE A 88 3.84 -2.79 -9.85
N GLU A 89 4.25 -3.10 -11.07
CA GLU A 89 3.40 -2.87 -12.24
C GLU A 89 2.14 -3.73 -12.20
N ILE A 90 2.26 -4.99 -11.82
CA ILE A 90 1.13 -5.91 -11.69
C ILE A 90 0.17 -5.41 -10.62
N PHE A 91 0.72 -5.01 -9.47
CA PHE A 91 -0.10 -4.46 -8.39
C PHE A 91 -0.86 -3.22 -8.85
N GLY A 92 -0.16 -2.30 -9.51
CA GLY A 92 -0.78 -1.08 -10.02
C GLY A 92 -1.93 -1.34 -10.97
N LYS A 93 -1.77 -2.29 -11.87
CA LYS A 93 -2.83 -2.66 -12.82
C LYS A 93 -4.03 -3.26 -12.11
N ARG A 94 -3.80 -4.17 -11.17
CA ARG A 94 -4.88 -4.79 -10.38
C ARG A 94 -5.62 -3.75 -9.57
N PHE A 95 -4.87 -2.86 -8.94
CA PHE A 95 -5.43 -1.78 -8.14
C PHE A 95 -6.30 -0.84 -8.98
N ALA A 96 -5.77 -0.40 -10.13
CA ALA A 96 -6.51 0.50 -11.02
C ALA A 96 -7.78 -0.16 -11.55
N THR A 97 -7.73 -1.44 -11.89
CA THR A 97 -8.90 -2.19 -12.34
C THR A 97 -9.99 -2.19 -11.27
N GLN A 98 -9.60 -2.44 -10.03
CA GLN A 98 -10.56 -2.47 -8.92
C GLN A 98 -11.11 -1.07 -8.63
N ALA A 99 -10.28 -0.05 -8.70
CA ALA A 99 -10.70 1.33 -8.49
C ALA A 99 -11.76 1.74 -9.51
N LEU A 100 -11.58 1.35 -10.78
CA LEU A 100 -12.56 1.63 -11.82
C LEU A 100 -13.89 0.92 -11.57
N LYS A 101 -13.87 -0.29 -11.02
CA LYS A 101 -15.09 -1.02 -10.69
C LYS A 101 -15.87 -0.36 -9.56
N ILE A 102 -15.17 0.23 -8.60
CA ILE A 102 -15.79 0.84 -7.43
C ILE A 102 -16.26 2.26 -7.71
N ASN A 103 -15.44 3.05 -8.36
CA ASN A 103 -15.66 4.49 -8.52
C ASN A 103 -15.87 4.94 -9.96
N GLY A 104 -15.72 4.04 -10.87
CA GLY A 104 -15.94 4.31 -12.29
C GLY A 104 -17.38 4.06 -12.69
#